data_f873f55bb2101425d366a62d2c38c453
#
_entry.id   f873f55bb2101425d366a62d2c38c453
#
_cell.length_a   1.000
_cell.length_b   1.000
_cell.length_c   1.000
_cell.angle_alpha   90.00
_cell.angle_beta   90.00
_cell.angle_gamma   90.00
#
_symmetry.space_group_name_H-M   'P 1'
#
loop_
_entity.id
_entity.type
_entity.pdbx_description
1 polymer ?
#
loop_
_entity_poly.entity_id
_entity_poly.type
_entity_poly.pdbx_seq_one_letter_code
_entity_poly.pdbx_strand_id
1 'polypeptide(L)'
;MRGTALTVFQGVKPEAMEVEVLGVMHNVNGPKGDIILVRLHGTKPEYTGVVAGMSGSPVYFDGKLAGALAFRIGEFSKEPIAGVTPIEEMLEINAMDRRPAGGAVRANRGASGQEAATQTASQTASPSEDVSVAKNYSNYLTPIETPLVFNGFSNDTMQRYASEFAAAGIVPVMGIGSSSNQKQPEPIEAGSAVSAVLVRGDMDIAATCTVTYVDPQRLLACGHPLLQFGEVDLPMTKATVLATLPSPMNAFKIVNTTETVGAFVQDRQNGIMGVPGQESKMIPVTVAMHMGPGTA
;
A
#
# COMPACT_ATOMS: atom_id res chain seq x y z
N MET A 1 21.07 13.83 -9.46
CA MET A 1 20.26 13.62 -10.68
C MET A 1 18.85 14.11 -10.39
N ARG A 2 18.19 14.80 -11.32
CA ARG A 2 16.81 15.25 -11.19
C ARG A 2 15.91 14.51 -12.18
N GLY A 3 14.65 14.34 -11.78
CA GLY A 3 13.64 13.60 -12.54
C GLY A 3 12.23 14.09 -12.20
N THR A 4 11.25 13.30 -12.57
CA THR A 4 9.82 13.64 -12.39
C THR A 4 9.07 12.43 -11.86
N ALA A 5 8.17 12.66 -10.91
CA ALA A 5 7.17 11.65 -10.51
C ALA A 5 5.76 12.15 -10.82
N LEU A 6 4.83 11.20 -11.01
CA LEU A 6 3.44 11.52 -11.33
C LEU A 6 2.50 10.98 -10.24
N THR A 7 1.56 11.79 -9.81
CA THR A 7 0.49 11.36 -8.88
C THR A 7 -0.74 12.24 -9.02
N VAL A 8 -1.90 11.74 -8.64
CA VAL A 8 -3.11 12.56 -8.54
C VAL A 8 -3.16 13.19 -7.15
N PHE A 9 -3.13 14.52 -7.06
CA PHE A 9 -3.36 15.25 -5.82
C PHE A 9 -4.84 15.57 -5.60
N GLN A 10 -5.57 15.82 -6.70
CA GLN A 10 -7.00 16.08 -6.68
C GLN A 10 -7.61 15.76 -8.05
N GLY A 11 -8.85 15.25 -8.06
CA GLY A 11 -9.54 14.82 -9.26
C GLY A 11 -9.04 13.47 -9.75
N VAL A 12 -8.77 13.36 -11.06
CA VAL A 12 -8.41 12.10 -11.72
C VAL A 12 -7.12 12.19 -12.54
N LYS A 13 -6.65 13.41 -12.84
CA LYS A 13 -5.49 13.62 -13.70
C LYS A 13 -4.18 13.59 -12.91
N PRO A 14 -3.19 12.79 -13.35
CA PRO A 14 -1.87 12.83 -12.76
C PRO A 14 -1.21 14.21 -12.93
N GLU A 15 -0.54 14.65 -11.89
CA GLU A 15 0.23 15.89 -11.85
C GLU A 15 1.71 15.54 -11.61
N ALA A 16 2.60 16.31 -12.25
CA ALA A 16 4.02 16.13 -12.12
C ALA A 16 4.57 16.82 -10.86
N MET A 17 5.51 16.16 -10.20
CA MET A 17 6.35 16.73 -9.14
C MET A 17 7.81 16.44 -9.47
N GLU A 18 8.71 17.35 -9.12
CA GLU A 18 10.14 17.18 -9.33
C GLU A 18 10.73 16.22 -8.30
N VAL A 19 11.69 15.41 -8.71
CA VAL A 19 12.36 14.40 -7.87
C VAL A 19 13.87 14.57 -7.99
N GLU A 20 14.57 14.59 -6.85
CA GLU A 20 16.02 14.60 -6.76
C GLU A 20 16.53 13.31 -6.14
N VAL A 21 17.44 12.61 -6.83
CA VAL A 21 18.10 11.41 -6.27
C VAL A 21 19.11 11.82 -5.21
N LEU A 22 18.98 11.24 -4.03
CA LEU A 22 19.91 11.38 -2.92
C LEU A 22 20.95 10.25 -2.90
N GLY A 23 20.56 9.04 -3.31
CA GLY A 23 21.43 7.86 -3.33
C GLY A 23 20.66 6.57 -3.60
N VAL A 24 21.38 5.46 -3.60
CA VAL A 24 20.81 4.10 -3.67
C VAL A 24 21.21 3.35 -2.42
N MET A 25 20.23 2.74 -1.78
CA MET A 25 20.43 1.88 -0.61
C MET A 25 20.29 0.43 -1.05
N HIS A 26 21.41 -0.32 -0.98
CA HIS A 26 21.44 -1.70 -1.46
C HIS A 26 20.96 -2.69 -0.41
N ASN A 27 20.12 -3.66 -0.83
CA ASN A 27 19.64 -4.79 -0.03
C ASN A 27 18.84 -4.39 1.23
N VAL A 28 18.30 -3.18 1.31
CA VAL A 28 17.54 -2.71 2.50
C VAL A 28 16.13 -3.29 2.55
N ASN A 29 15.58 -3.72 1.41
CA ASN A 29 14.26 -4.37 1.31
C ASN A 29 14.39 -5.90 1.09
N GLY A 30 15.41 -6.51 1.70
CA GLY A 30 15.75 -7.91 1.55
C GLY A 30 16.87 -8.15 0.53
N PRO A 31 17.29 -9.41 0.32
CA PRO A 31 18.33 -9.75 -0.64
C PRO A 31 17.94 -9.30 -2.06
N LYS A 32 18.78 -8.49 -2.70
CA LYS A 32 18.54 -7.84 -4.01
C LYS A 32 17.39 -6.82 -4.01
N GLY A 33 16.85 -6.46 -2.85
CA GLY A 33 15.85 -5.42 -2.70
C GLY A 33 16.53 -4.08 -2.48
N ASP A 34 16.78 -3.35 -3.56
CA ASP A 34 17.39 -2.03 -3.54
C ASP A 34 16.32 -0.95 -3.41
N ILE A 35 16.67 0.19 -2.83
CA ILE A 35 15.78 1.36 -2.76
C ILE A 35 16.54 2.58 -3.24
N ILE A 36 15.96 3.30 -4.21
CA ILE A 36 16.47 4.58 -4.64
C ILE A 36 15.91 5.65 -3.69
N LEU A 37 16.78 6.30 -2.93
CA LEU A 37 16.39 7.37 -2.03
C LEU A 37 16.25 8.67 -2.80
N VAL A 38 15.11 9.35 -2.64
CA VAL A 38 14.78 10.57 -3.37
C VAL A 38 14.20 11.63 -2.44
N ARG A 39 14.35 12.91 -2.84
CA ARG A 39 13.63 14.06 -2.27
C ARG A 39 12.64 14.56 -3.31
N LEU A 40 11.40 14.78 -2.87
CA LEU A 40 10.37 15.39 -3.70
C LEU A 40 10.44 16.92 -3.61
N HIS A 41 10.17 17.60 -4.70
CA HIS A 41 10.14 19.06 -4.78
C HIS A 41 8.85 19.56 -5.42
N GLY A 42 8.49 20.79 -5.08
CA GLY A 42 7.30 21.46 -5.56
C GLY A 42 6.35 21.85 -4.43
N THR A 43 5.50 22.83 -4.67
CA THR A 43 4.63 23.43 -3.65
C THR A 43 3.75 22.39 -2.94
N LYS A 44 3.20 21.41 -3.68
CA LYS A 44 2.32 20.39 -3.08
C LYS A 44 3.11 19.40 -2.22
N PRO A 45 4.12 18.66 -2.72
CA PRO A 45 4.83 17.67 -1.91
C PRO A 45 5.64 18.30 -0.76
N GLU A 46 6.17 19.52 -0.92
CA GLU A 46 6.84 20.22 0.18
C GLU A 46 5.88 20.65 1.29
N TYR A 47 4.61 20.92 0.94
CA TYR A 47 3.58 21.24 1.92
C TYR A 47 2.95 20.00 2.57
N THR A 48 2.67 18.94 1.79
CA THR A 48 1.96 17.75 2.28
C THR A 48 2.88 16.68 2.85
N GLY A 49 4.16 16.70 2.48
CA GLY A 49 5.06 15.56 2.69
C GLY A 49 4.76 14.39 1.75
N VAL A 50 5.29 13.22 2.08
CA VAL A 50 4.98 11.94 1.43
C VAL A 50 3.66 11.43 1.99
N VAL A 51 2.64 11.34 1.15
CA VAL A 51 1.24 11.15 1.53
C VAL A 51 0.81 9.71 1.27
N ALA A 52 0.03 9.12 2.19
CA ALA A 52 -0.62 7.83 1.97
C ALA A 52 -1.52 7.88 0.71
N GLY A 53 -1.34 6.90 -0.18
CA GLY A 53 -1.91 6.88 -1.53
C GLY A 53 -1.01 7.45 -2.64
N MET A 54 0.19 7.99 -2.31
CA MET A 54 1.24 8.26 -3.30
C MET A 54 2.03 7.00 -3.66
N SER A 55 1.94 5.94 -2.88
CA SER A 55 2.59 4.67 -3.17
C SER A 55 2.24 4.20 -4.57
N GLY A 56 3.23 3.80 -5.36
CA GLY A 56 3.09 3.48 -6.77
C GLY A 56 3.31 4.64 -7.74
N SER A 57 3.47 5.89 -7.27
CA SER A 57 3.76 7.04 -8.15
C SER A 57 4.99 6.76 -9.00
N PRO A 58 4.87 6.70 -10.34
CA PRO A 58 5.99 6.40 -11.23
C PRO A 58 7.03 7.51 -11.18
N VAL A 59 8.28 7.12 -11.14
CA VAL A 59 9.45 8.02 -11.10
C VAL A 59 10.25 7.86 -12.39
N TYR A 60 10.53 8.97 -13.06
CA TYR A 60 11.24 9.01 -14.33
C TYR A 60 12.52 9.82 -14.22
N PHE A 61 13.60 9.28 -14.81
CA PHE A 61 14.86 9.99 -15.04
C PHE A 61 15.18 9.94 -16.54
N ASP A 62 15.45 11.08 -17.15
CA ASP A 62 15.71 11.19 -18.58
C ASP A 62 14.64 10.52 -19.45
N GLY A 63 13.36 10.63 -19.04
CA GLY A 63 12.21 10.04 -19.71
C GLY A 63 12.05 8.52 -19.54
N LYS A 64 12.95 7.85 -18.80
CA LYS A 64 12.89 6.42 -18.52
C LYS A 64 12.27 6.17 -17.15
N LEU A 65 11.35 5.21 -17.06
CA LEU A 65 10.75 4.78 -15.81
C LEU A 65 11.81 4.07 -14.94
N ALA A 66 12.11 4.66 -13.80
CA ALA A 66 13.09 4.13 -12.85
C ALA A 66 12.44 3.24 -11.76
N GLY A 67 11.19 3.52 -11.42
CA GLY A 67 10.49 2.77 -10.37
C GLY A 67 9.26 3.50 -9.84
N ALA A 68 8.85 3.13 -8.64
CA ALA A 68 7.67 3.64 -7.96
C ALA A 68 8.01 4.21 -6.57
N LEU A 69 7.45 5.35 -6.21
CA LEU A 69 7.45 5.78 -4.80
C LEU A 69 6.77 4.71 -3.96
N ALA A 70 7.46 4.19 -2.96
CA ALA A 70 6.97 3.07 -2.17
C ALA A 70 7.19 3.22 -0.67
N PHE A 71 8.18 4.00 -0.26
CA PHE A 71 8.59 4.13 1.13
C PHE A 71 8.65 5.59 1.55
N ARG A 72 8.36 5.86 2.81
CA ARG A 72 8.60 7.13 3.49
C ARG A 72 9.72 6.98 4.50
N ILE A 73 10.39 8.08 4.80
CA ILE A 73 11.46 8.14 5.80
C ILE A 73 10.93 8.86 7.04
N GLY A 74 10.78 8.09 8.12
CA GLY A 74 10.33 8.60 9.41
C GLY A 74 8.88 9.09 9.42
N GLU A 75 8.31 9.22 10.61
CA GLU A 75 6.93 9.70 10.79
C GLU A 75 6.82 11.23 10.75
N PHE A 76 7.89 11.94 11.12
CA PHE A 76 7.90 13.40 11.26
C PHE A 76 9.03 14.05 10.46
N SER A 77 9.27 13.56 9.23
CA SER A 77 10.29 14.18 8.38
C SER A 77 9.85 15.61 7.97
N LYS A 78 10.73 16.59 8.17
CA LYS A 78 10.51 17.98 7.69
C LYS A 78 10.65 18.09 6.18
N GLU A 79 11.37 17.18 5.57
CA GLU A 79 11.59 17.10 4.14
C GLU A 79 10.85 15.91 3.54
N PRO A 80 10.25 16.03 2.36
CA PRO A 80 9.55 14.95 1.69
C PRO A 80 10.54 13.97 1.06
N ILE A 81 11.24 13.19 1.90
CA ILE A 81 12.17 12.15 1.48
C ILE A 81 11.40 10.83 1.35
N ALA A 82 11.59 10.14 0.24
CA ALA A 82 10.92 8.90 -0.10
C ALA A 82 11.90 7.85 -0.63
N GLY A 83 11.50 6.59 -0.52
CA GLY A 83 12.16 5.45 -1.18
C GLY A 83 11.38 5.04 -2.42
N VAL A 84 12.11 4.72 -3.48
CA VAL A 84 11.58 4.23 -4.75
C VAL A 84 11.96 2.78 -4.92
N THR A 85 10.97 1.90 -5.12
CA THR A 85 11.18 0.51 -5.55
C THR A 85 11.59 0.51 -7.02
N PRO A 86 12.74 -0.07 -7.41
CA PRO A 86 13.19 -0.14 -8.79
C PRO A 86 12.17 -0.83 -9.69
N ILE A 87 12.01 -0.34 -10.92
CA ILE A 87 11.02 -0.91 -11.86
C ILE A 87 11.34 -2.35 -12.25
N GLU A 88 12.62 -2.70 -12.31
CA GLU A 88 13.05 -4.07 -12.63
C GLU A 88 12.50 -5.08 -11.63
N GLU A 89 12.51 -4.73 -10.33
CA GLU A 89 11.95 -5.59 -9.28
C GLU A 89 10.41 -5.72 -9.38
N MET A 90 9.71 -4.66 -9.77
CA MET A 90 8.26 -4.70 -9.99
C MET A 90 7.90 -5.53 -11.24
N LEU A 91 8.72 -5.47 -12.29
CA LEU A 91 8.52 -6.22 -13.53
C LEU A 91 8.70 -7.73 -13.37
N GLU A 92 9.38 -8.19 -12.30
CA GLU A 92 9.49 -9.60 -11.92
C GLU A 92 8.17 -10.22 -11.47
N ILE A 93 7.17 -9.38 -11.09
CA ILE A 93 5.85 -9.88 -10.66
C ILE A 93 5.15 -10.53 -11.86
N ASN A 94 4.88 -11.84 -11.73
CA ASN A 94 4.29 -12.66 -12.77
C ASN A 94 2.87 -13.10 -12.41
N ALA A 95 1.90 -12.90 -13.31
CA ALA A 95 0.50 -13.32 -13.14
C ALA A 95 0.32 -14.81 -12.86
N MET A 96 1.23 -15.64 -13.38
CA MET A 96 1.18 -17.11 -13.24
C MET A 96 1.93 -17.60 -11.99
N ASP A 97 2.53 -16.71 -11.18
CA ASP A 97 3.29 -17.11 -10.01
C ASP A 97 2.36 -17.49 -8.85
N ARG A 98 2.28 -18.77 -8.58
CA ARG A 98 1.48 -19.35 -7.48
C ARG A 98 2.28 -19.63 -6.21
N ARG A 99 3.53 -19.21 -6.14
CA ARG A 99 4.34 -19.38 -4.94
C ARG A 99 3.69 -18.61 -3.79
N PRO A 100 3.67 -19.17 -2.56
CA PRO A 100 3.26 -18.42 -1.37
C PRO A 100 4.08 -17.15 -1.23
N ALA A 101 3.50 -16.08 -0.68
CA ALA A 101 4.25 -14.88 -0.37
C ALA A 101 5.40 -15.24 0.58
N GLY A 102 6.63 -14.93 0.18
CA GLY A 102 7.80 -15.16 1.03
C GLY A 102 7.78 -14.15 2.17
N GLY A 103 7.64 -14.62 3.42
CA GLY A 103 7.80 -13.78 4.59
C GLY A 103 6.54 -13.33 5.34
N ALA A 104 5.35 -13.79 4.96
CA ALA A 104 4.22 -13.66 5.85
C ALA A 104 4.56 -14.45 7.14
N VAL A 105 4.93 -13.73 8.19
CA VAL A 105 5.04 -14.29 9.54
C VAL A 105 3.64 -14.81 9.86
N ARG A 106 3.43 -16.12 9.69
CA ARG A 106 2.26 -16.79 10.23
C ARG A 106 2.28 -16.48 11.72
N ALA A 107 1.37 -15.61 12.16
CA ALA A 107 1.07 -15.47 13.56
C ALA A 107 0.72 -16.88 14.04
N ASN A 108 1.62 -17.44 14.83
CA ASN A 108 1.51 -18.80 15.35
C ASN A 108 0.27 -18.82 16.25
N ARG A 109 -0.85 -19.28 15.73
CA ARG A 109 -2.02 -19.63 16.55
C ARG A 109 -1.58 -20.76 17.44
N GLY A 110 -1.39 -20.44 18.73
CA GLY A 110 -0.97 -21.35 19.75
C GLY A 110 -1.82 -22.62 19.77
N ALA A 111 -1.16 -23.73 19.51
CA ALA A 111 -1.60 -25.02 20.00
C ALA A 111 -0.84 -25.26 21.32
N SER A 112 -1.60 -25.24 22.40
CA SER A 112 -1.14 -25.72 23.72
C SER A 112 -0.68 -27.17 23.63
N GLY A 113 0.56 -27.43 24.04
CA GLY A 113 1.10 -28.76 24.16
C GLY A 113 2.49 -28.68 24.80
N GLN A 114 2.55 -29.01 26.09
CA GLN A 114 3.74 -29.13 26.89
C GLN A 114 4.76 -30.10 26.26
N GLU A 115 6.04 -29.76 26.31
CA GLU A 115 7.01 -30.56 27.07
C GLU A 115 8.39 -29.90 27.09
N ALA A 116 9.00 -29.99 28.26
CA ALA A 116 10.26 -29.41 28.63
C ALA A 116 11.45 -30.19 28.04
N ALA A 117 12.50 -29.48 27.64
CA ALA A 117 13.86 -29.98 27.71
C ALA A 117 14.82 -28.82 27.97
N THR A 118 15.32 -28.82 29.16
CA THR A 118 16.42 -28.01 29.70
C THR A 118 17.72 -28.32 28.96
N GLN A 119 18.39 -27.31 28.40
CA GLN A 119 19.83 -27.34 28.27
C GLN A 119 20.42 -25.94 28.45
N THR A 120 21.14 -25.82 29.52
CA THR A 120 21.97 -24.71 29.96
C THR A 120 23.21 -24.59 29.05
N ALA A 121 23.40 -23.43 28.44
CA ALA A 121 24.73 -23.01 28.04
C ALA A 121 24.83 -21.49 28.21
N SER A 122 25.46 -21.10 29.30
CA SER A 122 25.92 -19.74 29.53
C SER A 122 27.01 -19.40 28.52
N GLN A 123 26.79 -18.40 27.71
CA GLN A 123 27.89 -17.59 27.16
C GLN A 123 27.49 -16.14 27.19
N THR A 124 28.11 -15.42 28.07
CA THR A 124 28.17 -13.96 28.17
C THR A 124 28.86 -13.42 26.92
N ALA A 125 28.06 -12.93 25.96
CA ALA A 125 28.53 -12.01 24.95
C ALA A 125 27.82 -10.69 25.18
N SER A 126 28.55 -9.65 25.52
CA SER A 126 28.05 -8.28 25.55
C SER A 126 27.46 -7.92 24.19
N PRO A 127 26.27 -7.29 24.12
CA PRO A 127 25.76 -6.83 22.85
C PRO A 127 26.67 -5.72 22.32
N SER A 128 27.29 -5.93 21.18
CA SER A 128 28.03 -4.88 20.50
C SER A 128 27.05 -3.74 20.13
N GLU A 129 27.43 -2.51 20.37
CA GLU A 129 26.64 -1.31 20.10
C GLU A 129 26.18 -1.20 18.62
N ASP A 130 26.87 -1.86 17.70
CA ASP A 130 26.55 -1.90 16.27
C ASP A 130 25.20 -2.58 15.94
N VAL A 131 24.74 -3.56 16.75
CA VAL A 131 23.45 -4.24 16.52
C VAL A 131 22.26 -3.37 16.95
N SER A 132 22.46 -2.50 17.94
CA SER A 132 21.41 -1.57 18.38
C SER A 132 21.19 -0.42 17.39
N VAL A 133 22.26 0.03 16.74
CA VAL A 133 22.23 1.08 15.71
C VAL A 133 21.51 0.56 14.47
N ALA A 134 21.83 -0.64 13.97
CA ALA A 134 21.18 -1.24 12.81
C ALA A 134 19.66 -1.46 13.03
N LYS A 135 19.23 -1.84 14.25
CA LYS A 135 17.80 -1.95 14.59
C LYS A 135 17.07 -0.60 14.59
N ASN A 136 17.76 0.49 14.88
CA ASN A 136 17.15 1.82 14.90
C ASN A 136 16.95 2.39 13.48
N TYR A 137 17.78 2.05 12.50
CA TYR A 137 17.67 2.57 11.13
C TYR A 137 16.56 1.86 10.32
N SER A 138 16.29 0.58 10.56
CA SER A 138 15.20 -0.15 9.89
C SER A 138 13.81 0.40 10.24
N ASN A 139 13.66 1.11 11.36
CA ASN A 139 12.41 1.73 11.78
C ASN A 139 12.13 3.07 11.05
N TYR A 140 13.10 3.62 10.31
CA TYR A 140 12.92 4.90 9.61
C TYR A 140 12.40 4.75 8.19
N LEU A 141 12.62 3.60 7.55
CA LEU A 141 12.13 3.31 6.21
C LEU A 141 10.88 2.44 6.31
N THR A 142 9.72 3.05 6.15
CA THR A 142 8.43 2.33 6.21
C THR A 142 7.72 2.42 4.87
N PRO A 143 7.01 1.36 4.43
CA PRO A 143 6.14 1.49 3.25
C PRO A 143 5.22 2.70 3.41
N ILE A 144 5.02 3.44 2.33
CA ILE A 144 3.98 4.49 2.29
C ILE A 144 2.66 3.77 2.57
N GLU A 145 2.00 4.13 3.64
CA GLU A 145 0.77 3.46 4.04
C GLU A 145 -0.24 3.45 2.90
N THR A 146 -0.81 2.27 2.67
CA THR A 146 -2.01 2.11 1.86
C THR A 146 -3.14 1.77 2.82
N PRO A 147 -3.78 2.79 3.43
CA PRO A 147 -4.79 2.55 4.42
C PRO A 147 -5.95 1.79 3.78
N LEU A 148 -6.43 0.75 4.47
CA LEU A 148 -7.71 0.16 4.16
C LEU A 148 -8.81 1.08 4.66
N VAL A 149 -9.52 1.68 3.73
CA VAL A 149 -10.60 2.63 3.99
C VAL A 149 -11.89 1.85 4.19
N PHE A 150 -12.52 2.02 5.36
CA PHE A 150 -13.76 1.38 5.76
C PHE A 150 -14.90 2.39 5.70
N ASN A 151 -15.81 2.23 4.75
CA ASN A 151 -17.01 3.05 4.61
C ASN A 151 -18.24 2.27 5.09
N GLY A 152 -19.18 2.96 5.76
CA GLY A 152 -20.39 2.34 6.30
C GLY A 152 -20.21 1.64 7.64
N PHE A 153 -19.02 1.69 8.24
CA PHE A 153 -18.72 1.15 9.56
C PHE A 153 -18.79 2.23 10.64
N SER A 154 -19.28 1.90 11.84
CA SER A 154 -19.21 2.81 12.97
C SER A 154 -17.83 2.84 13.60
N ASN A 155 -17.46 3.97 14.22
CA ASN A 155 -16.19 4.09 14.93
C ASN A 155 -16.07 3.05 16.06
N ASP A 156 -17.16 2.77 16.76
CA ASP A 156 -17.18 1.76 17.83
C ASP A 156 -16.87 0.36 17.29
N THR A 157 -17.39 0.02 16.11
CA THR A 157 -17.06 -1.24 15.43
C THR A 157 -15.57 -1.31 15.12
N MET A 158 -15.00 -0.23 14.57
CA MET A 158 -13.58 -0.18 14.22
C MET A 158 -12.69 -0.34 15.46
N GLN A 159 -13.02 0.35 16.56
CA GLN A 159 -12.28 0.24 17.81
C GLN A 159 -12.42 -1.16 18.45
N ARG A 160 -13.60 -1.74 18.40
CA ARG A 160 -13.86 -3.07 18.95
C ARG A 160 -13.02 -4.17 18.32
N TYR A 161 -12.77 -4.07 17.01
CA TYR A 161 -12.01 -5.07 16.23
C TYR A 161 -10.59 -4.61 15.89
N ALA A 162 -10.10 -3.54 16.53
CA ALA A 162 -8.77 -2.98 16.23
C ALA A 162 -7.64 -3.99 16.45
N SER A 163 -7.76 -4.85 17.47
CA SER A 163 -6.77 -5.90 17.77
C SER A 163 -6.74 -6.99 16.70
N GLU A 164 -7.88 -7.38 16.16
CA GLU A 164 -8.01 -8.36 15.10
C GLU A 164 -7.43 -7.81 13.79
N PHE A 165 -7.71 -6.56 13.47
CA PHE A 165 -7.12 -5.87 12.31
C PHE A 165 -5.60 -5.79 12.43
N ALA A 166 -5.09 -5.38 13.60
CA ALA A 166 -3.65 -5.30 13.84
C ALA A 166 -2.98 -6.69 13.74
N ALA A 167 -3.62 -7.74 14.27
CA ALA A 167 -3.14 -9.12 14.16
C ALA A 167 -3.13 -9.63 12.71
N ALA A 168 -3.98 -9.09 11.84
CA ALA A 168 -4.00 -9.36 10.41
C ALA A 168 -3.05 -8.46 9.60
N GLY A 169 -2.33 -7.55 10.25
CA GLY A 169 -1.46 -6.57 9.58
C GLY A 169 -2.22 -5.48 8.82
N ILE A 170 -3.48 -5.25 9.19
CA ILE A 170 -4.36 -4.27 8.56
C ILE A 170 -4.35 -2.99 9.39
N VAL A 171 -4.14 -1.84 8.74
CA VAL A 171 -4.32 -0.51 9.31
C VAL A 171 -5.67 0.04 8.83
N PRO A 172 -6.74 -0.10 9.64
CA PRO A 172 -8.06 0.39 9.24
C PRO A 172 -8.14 1.90 9.41
N VAL A 173 -8.71 2.58 8.42
CA VAL A 173 -8.99 4.01 8.46
C VAL A 173 -10.47 4.21 8.20
N MET A 174 -11.13 5.04 9.02
CA MET A 174 -12.51 5.44 8.78
C MET A 174 -12.61 6.20 7.46
N GLY A 175 -13.42 5.70 6.55
CA GLY A 175 -13.64 6.33 5.26
C GLY A 175 -14.50 7.57 5.37
N ILE A 176 -14.09 8.60 4.65
CA ILE A 176 -14.91 9.79 4.33
C ILE A 176 -15.19 9.87 2.83
N GLY A 177 -14.77 8.86 2.08
CA GLY A 177 -15.11 8.65 0.68
C GLY A 177 -16.30 7.72 0.52
N SER A 178 -16.67 7.44 -0.71
CA SER A 178 -17.72 6.48 -1.05
C SER A 178 -17.31 5.61 -2.23
N SER A 179 -17.96 4.46 -2.41
CA SER A 179 -17.87 3.72 -3.65
C SER A 179 -19.01 4.13 -4.60
N SER A 180 -18.71 4.14 -5.88
CA SER A 180 -19.72 4.33 -6.93
C SER A 180 -19.36 3.49 -8.14
N ASN A 181 -20.37 3.14 -8.95
CA ASN A 181 -20.13 2.56 -10.27
C ASN A 181 -20.10 3.63 -11.37
N GLN A 182 -19.86 4.89 -10.98
CA GLN A 182 -19.80 5.99 -11.94
C GLN A 182 -18.66 5.74 -12.94
N LYS A 183 -18.98 5.84 -14.23
CA LYS A 183 -17.97 5.77 -15.27
C LYS A 183 -17.10 6.99 -15.25
N GLN A 184 -15.81 6.76 -15.32
CA GLN A 184 -14.77 7.78 -15.38
C GLN A 184 -14.17 7.75 -16.79
N PRO A 185 -14.41 8.78 -17.62
CA PRO A 185 -14.02 8.76 -19.04
C PRO A 185 -12.51 8.74 -19.25
N GLU A 186 -11.73 9.29 -18.30
CA GLU A 186 -10.27 9.32 -18.39
C GLU A 186 -9.71 7.90 -18.39
N PRO A 187 -8.76 7.57 -19.30
CA PRO A 187 -8.10 6.27 -19.29
C PRO A 187 -7.28 6.10 -18.01
N ILE A 188 -7.06 4.84 -17.64
CA ILE A 188 -6.08 4.54 -16.59
C ILE A 188 -4.69 4.61 -17.19
N GLU A 189 -3.80 5.39 -16.57
CA GLU A 189 -2.44 5.63 -17.03
C GLU A 189 -1.46 5.66 -15.86
N ALA A 190 -0.17 5.69 -16.14
CA ALA A 190 0.86 5.84 -15.12
C ALA A 190 0.65 7.16 -14.35
N GLY A 191 0.58 7.07 -13.01
CA GLY A 191 0.23 8.18 -12.13
C GLY A 191 -1.25 8.25 -11.74
N SER A 192 -2.17 7.53 -12.40
CA SER A 192 -3.59 7.45 -12.02
C SER A 192 -3.78 6.81 -10.65
N ALA A 193 -4.81 7.23 -9.92
CA ALA A 193 -5.24 6.54 -8.70
C ALA A 193 -6.00 5.25 -9.05
N VAL A 194 -5.68 4.16 -8.36
CA VAL A 194 -6.30 2.84 -8.54
C VAL A 194 -6.59 2.23 -7.17
N SER A 195 -7.72 1.52 -7.05
CA SER A 195 -8.09 0.87 -5.78
C SER A 195 -8.28 -0.63 -5.95
N ALA A 196 -7.81 -1.36 -4.93
CA ALA A 196 -8.14 -2.76 -4.70
C ALA A 196 -9.32 -2.82 -3.74
N VAL A 197 -10.42 -3.46 -4.16
CA VAL A 197 -11.65 -3.54 -3.38
C VAL A 197 -11.75 -4.90 -2.71
N LEU A 198 -11.90 -4.92 -1.38
CA LEU A 198 -12.07 -6.14 -0.59
C LEU A 198 -13.55 -6.41 -0.28
N VAL A 199 -14.30 -5.35 0.01
CA VAL A 199 -15.74 -5.42 0.29
C VAL A 199 -16.44 -4.31 -0.50
N ARG A 200 -17.59 -4.63 -1.08
CA ARG A 200 -18.44 -3.66 -1.80
C ARG A 200 -19.90 -3.92 -1.53
N GLY A 201 -20.67 -2.87 -1.30
CA GLY A 201 -22.11 -2.93 -1.06
C GLY A 201 -22.58 -1.83 -0.13
N ASP A 202 -23.41 -2.18 0.86
CA ASP A 202 -23.85 -1.25 1.90
C ASP A 202 -22.66 -0.79 2.78
N MET A 203 -21.62 -1.61 2.83
CA MET A 203 -20.33 -1.30 3.43
C MET A 203 -19.24 -1.54 2.41
N ASP A 204 -18.19 -0.71 2.43
CA ASP A 204 -17.05 -0.82 1.53
C ASP A 204 -15.74 -0.89 2.30
N ILE A 205 -14.84 -1.74 1.80
CA ILE A 205 -13.44 -1.77 2.22
C ILE A 205 -12.58 -1.76 0.98
N ALA A 206 -11.75 -0.73 0.83
CA ALA A 206 -10.88 -0.59 -0.31
C ALA A 206 -9.55 0.07 0.08
N ALA A 207 -8.49 -0.27 -0.65
CA ALA A 207 -7.17 0.34 -0.54
C ALA A 207 -6.81 1.03 -1.85
N THR A 208 -6.31 2.26 -1.77
CA THR A 208 -5.97 3.06 -2.95
C THR A 208 -4.49 3.38 -2.99
N CYS A 209 -3.88 3.15 -4.14
CA CYS A 209 -2.52 3.58 -4.46
C CYS A 209 -2.46 4.18 -5.87
N THR A 210 -1.25 4.34 -6.39
CA THR A 210 -1.01 4.96 -7.70
C THR A 210 -0.50 3.90 -8.68
N VAL A 211 -0.92 4.01 -9.94
CA VAL A 211 -0.44 3.18 -11.04
C VAL A 211 0.99 3.56 -11.40
N THR A 212 1.89 2.58 -11.39
CA THR A 212 3.30 2.76 -11.77
C THR A 212 3.51 2.55 -13.28
N TYR A 213 2.95 1.46 -13.78
CA TYR A 213 3.10 1.04 -15.16
C TYR A 213 1.82 0.38 -15.64
N VAL A 214 1.46 0.58 -16.88
CA VAL A 214 0.32 -0.08 -17.53
C VAL A 214 0.63 -0.39 -18.98
N ASP A 215 0.29 -1.60 -19.40
CA ASP A 215 0.25 -2.05 -20.78
C ASP A 215 -1.07 -2.84 -21.02
N PRO A 216 -1.36 -3.29 -22.26
CA PRO A 216 -2.60 -4.02 -22.54
C PRO A 216 -2.77 -5.33 -21.77
N GLN A 217 -1.71 -5.90 -21.21
CA GLN A 217 -1.73 -7.20 -20.54
C GLN A 217 -1.68 -7.09 -19.02
N ARG A 218 -1.09 -6.00 -18.48
CA ARG A 218 -0.91 -5.83 -17.04
C ARG A 218 -0.83 -4.38 -16.59
N LEU A 219 -1.12 -4.20 -15.32
CA LEU A 219 -0.94 -2.96 -14.59
C LEU A 219 -0.12 -3.26 -13.33
N LEU A 220 0.90 -2.45 -13.05
CA LEU A 220 1.68 -2.49 -11.81
C LEU A 220 1.38 -1.25 -10.98
N ALA A 221 1.22 -1.42 -9.66
CA ALA A 221 0.88 -0.34 -8.75
C ALA A 221 1.48 -0.53 -7.36
N CYS A 222 1.36 0.46 -6.50
CA CYS A 222 1.76 0.56 -5.10
C CYS A 222 3.27 0.55 -4.85
N GLY A 223 4.08 -0.24 -5.56
CA GLY A 223 5.53 -0.35 -5.31
C GLY A 223 5.93 -1.10 -4.04
N HIS A 224 4.96 -1.55 -3.26
CA HIS A 224 5.09 -2.37 -2.05
C HIS A 224 3.85 -3.26 -1.92
N PRO A 225 3.84 -4.29 -1.05
CA PRO A 225 2.67 -5.15 -0.88
C PRO A 225 1.50 -4.39 -0.24
N LEU A 226 0.29 -4.84 -0.53
CA LEU A 226 -0.92 -4.41 0.17
C LEU A 226 -1.12 -5.22 1.47
N LEU A 227 -1.22 -6.53 1.34
CA LEU A 227 -1.37 -7.49 2.44
C LEU A 227 -0.36 -8.65 2.33
N GLN A 228 0.42 -8.68 1.27
CA GLN A 228 1.44 -9.69 0.97
C GLN A 228 0.90 -11.13 0.91
N PHE A 229 -0.30 -11.32 0.36
CA PHE A 229 -0.90 -12.65 0.25
C PHE A 229 -0.39 -13.49 -0.92
N GLY A 230 0.35 -12.91 -1.84
CA GLY A 230 0.82 -13.60 -3.04
C GLY A 230 -0.21 -13.57 -4.16
N GLU A 231 -0.77 -14.72 -4.56
CA GLU A 231 -1.90 -14.77 -5.50
C GLU A 231 -3.16 -14.24 -4.82
N VAL A 232 -3.85 -13.31 -5.49
CA VAL A 232 -5.10 -12.68 -5.02
C VAL A 232 -6.11 -12.62 -6.17
N ASP A 233 -7.37 -12.31 -5.85
CA ASP A 233 -8.42 -12.05 -6.83
C ASP A 233 -9.30 -10.91 -6.31
N LEU A 234 -8.84 -9.67 -6.53
CA LEU A 234 -9.48 -8.47 -5.99
C LEU A 234 -9.95 -7.54 -7.13
N PRO A 235 -11.19 -7.04 -7.10
CA PRO A 235 -11.64 -6.05 -8.08
C PRO A 235 -10.68 -4.85 -8.11
N MET A 236 -10.25 -4.49 -9.32
CA MET A 236 -9.44 -3.32 -9.60
C MET A 236 -10.35 -2.22 -10.13
N THR A 237 -10.41 -1.09 -9.43
CA THR A 237 -11.26 0.04 -9.80
C THR A 237 -10.43 1.28 -10.08
N LYS A 238 -10.95 2.16 -10.94
CA LYS A 238 -10.47 3.55 -10.96
C LYS A 238 -10.85 4.25 -9.67
N ALA A 239 -10.24 5.39 -9.42
CA ALA A 239 -10.49 6.19 -8.23
C ALA A 239 -10.39 7.69 -8.52
N THR A 240 -11.21 8.47 -7.81
CA THR A 240 -11.17 9.92 -7.84
C THR A 240 -10.64 10.42 -6.50
N VAL A 241 -9.57 11.18 -6.51
CA VAL A 241 -9.04 11.85 -5.31
C VAL A 241 -9.85 13.10 -5.06
N LEU A 242 -10.64 13.12 -3.99
CA LEU A 242 -11.45 14.29 -3.60
C LEU A 242 -10.56 15.40 -3.06
N ALA A 243 -9.60 15.03 -2.22
CA ALA A 243 -8.63 15.93 -1.63
C ALA A 243 -7.40 15.17 -1.15
N THR A 244 -6.27 15.84 -1.07
CA THR A 244 -5.10 15.40 -0.33
C THR A 244 -5.05 16.18 0.98
N LEU A 245 -5.16 15.48 2.11
CA LEU A 245 -5.15 16.09 3.43
C LEU A 245 -3.71 16.17 3.95
N PRO A 246 -3.16 17.37 4.12
CA PRO A 246 -1.87 17.54 4.76
C PRO A 246 -2.01 17.31 6.27
N SER A 247 -1.12 16.52 6.84
CA SER A 247 -1.08 16.29 8.28
C SER A 247 0.34 15.93 8.69
N PRO A 248 0.85 16.49 9.79
CA PRO A 248 2.18 16.12 10.27
C PRO A 248 2.22 14.69 10.83
N MET A 249 1.07 14.10 11.17
CA MET A 249 1.01 12.74 11.72
C MET A 249 0.58 11.70 10.70
N ASN A 250 -0.40 12.02 9.86
CA ASN A 250 -0.94 11.07 8.90
C ASN A 250 -1.56 11.82 7.71
N ALA A 251 -0.71 12.20 6.75
CA ALA A 251 -1.16 12.80 5.51
C ALA A 251 -1.70 11.71 4.57
N PHE A 252 -2.91 11.89 4.03
CA PHE A 252 -3.54 10.88 3.17
C PHE A 252 -4.44 11.51 2.11
N LYS A 253 -4.72 10.73 1.06
CA LYS A 253 -5.70 11.08 0.03
C LYS A 253 -7.09 10.60 0.45
N ILE A 254 -8.07 11.48 0.36
CA ILE A 254 -9.50 11.14 0.47
C ILE A 254 -9.96 10.73 -0.92
N VAL A 255 -10.49 9.52 -1.05
CA VAL A 255 -10.72 8.88 -2.35
C VAL A 255 -12.12 8.29 -2.43
N ASN A 256 -12.75 8.43 -3.60
CA ASN A 256 -13.91 7.63 -4.00
C ASN A 256 -13.46 6.57 -5.00
N THR A 257 -13.83 5.32 -4.77
CA THR A 257 -13.69 4.26 -5.78
C THR A 257 -14.79 4.42 -6.84
N THR A 258 -14.46 4.12 -8.10
CA THR A 258 -15.39 4.27 -9.23
C THR A 258 -15.53 2.94 -9.98
N GLU A 259 -15.61 2.95 -11.31
CA GLU A 259 -15.84 1.75 -12.11
C GLU A 259 -14.74 0.69 -11.98
N THR A 260 -15.14 -0.57 -12.00
CA THR A 260 -14.21 -1.71 -12.08
C THR A 260 -13.63 -1.78 -13.49
N VAL A 261 -12.29 -1.93 -13.58
CA VAL A 261 -11.55 -1.95 -14.85
C VAL A 261 -10.70 -3.21 -15.03
N GLY A 262 -10.73 -4.12 -14.05
CA GLY A 262 -9.98 -5.37 -14.07
C GLY A 262 -9.94 -6.02 -12.71
N ALA A 263 -8.95 -6.91 -12.51
CA ALA A 263 -8.69 -7.54 -11.23
C ALA A 263 -7.19 -7.48 -10.88
N PHE A 264 -6.87 -7.23 -9.62
CA PHE A 264 -5.53 -7.50 -9.08
C PHE A 264 -5.40 -9.00 -8.85
N VAL A 265 -4.32 -9.58 -9.35
CA VAL A 265 -4.06 -11.03 -9.32
C VAL A 265 -2.81 -11.41 -8.52
N GLN A 266 -1.94 -10.43 -8.23
CA GLN A 266 -0.73 -10.63 -7.43
C GLN A 266 -0.55 -9.48 -6.45
N ASP A 267 -0.19 -9.85 -5.20
CA ASP A 267 0.20 -8.95 -4.11
C ASP A 267 1.56 -9.41 -3.57
N ARG A 268 2.63 -8.78 -4.05
CA ARG A 268 4.02 -9.20 -3.83
C ARG A 268 4.83 -8.13 -3.12
N GLN A 269 6.04 -8.50 -2.66
CA GLN A 269 6.98 -7.62 -1.96
C GLN A 269 7.16 -6.25 -2.63
N ASN A 270 7.29 -6.24 -3.96
CA ASN A 270 7.66 -5.07 -4.75
C ASN A 270 6.45 -4.41 -5.44
N GLY A 271 5.23 -4.76 -5.05
CA GLY A 271 4.00 -4.15 -5.57
C GLY A 271 2.87 -5.13 -5.82
N ILE A 272 1.80 -4.59 -6.37
CA ILE A 272 0.64 -5.37 -6.81
C ILE A 272 0.53 -5.35 -8.33
N MET A 273 0.03 -6.45 -8.89
CA MET A 273 -0.19 -6.57 -10.33
C MET A 273 -1.66 -6.84 -10.63
N GLY A 274 -2.22 -6.05 -11.52
CA GLY A 274 -3.57 -6.20 -12.05
C GLY A 274 -3.59 -6.60 -13.52
N VAL A 275 -4.67 -7.25 -13.94
CA VAL A 275 -4.97 -7.60 -15.34
C VAL A 275 -6.19 -6.78 -15.77
N PRO A 276 -6.03 -5.84 -16.72
CA PRO A 276 -7.14 -5.06 -17.27
C PRO A 276 -8.20 -5.95 -17.89
N GLY A 277 -9.48 -5.63 -17.67
CA GLY A 277 -10.62 -6.37 -18.24
C GLY A 277 -10.89 -7.74 -17.60
N GLN A 278 -10.05 -8.23 -16.70
CA GLN A 278 -10.32 -9.48 -15.97
C GLN A 278 -11.41 -9.23 -14.93
N GLU A 279 -12.38 -10.15 -14.84
CA GLU A 279 -13.39 -10.15 -13.77
C GLU A 279 -12.87 -10.90 -12.56
N SER A 280 -13.06 -10.32 -11.36
CA SER A 280 -12.78 -10.96 -10.08
C SER A 280 -14.04 -11.63 -9.53
N LYS A 281 -13.84 -12.70 -8.77
CA LYS A 281 -14.93 -13.47 -8.14
C LYS A 281 -15.21 -12.89 -6.75
N MET A 282 -16.37 -12.28 -6.59
CA MET A 282 -16.83 -11.80 -5.28
C MET A 282 -17.75 -12.84 -4.61
N ILE A 283 -17.60 -12.95 -3.30
CA ILE A 283 -18.48 -13.81 -2.48
C ILE A 283 -19.68 -12.96 -2.04
N PRO A 284 -20.92 -13.28 -2.47
CA PRO A 284 -22.09 -12.57 -2.00
C PRO A 284 -22.35 -12.86 -0.52
N VAL A 285 -22.51 -11.80 0.29
CA VAL A 285 -22.84 -11.89 1.72
C VAL A 285 -24.06 -11.05 2.01
N THR A 286 -25.09 -11.65 2.60
CA THR A 286 -26.29 -10.96 3.07
C THR A 286 -26.45 -11.20 4.57
N VAL A 287 -26.57 -10.10 5.33
CA VAL A 287 -26.83 -10.16 6.77
C VAL A 287 -28.21 -9.60 7.04
N ALA A 288 -29.12 -10.46 7.56
CA ALA A 288 -30.45 -10.07 8.01
C ALA A 288 -30.47 -9.96 9.53
N MET A 289 -30.78 -8.78 10.05
CA MET A 289 -30.94 -8.56 11.48
C MET A 289 -32.43 -8.52 11.83
N HIS A 290 -32.85 -9.41 12.72
CA HIS A 290 -34.20 -9.42 13.26
C HIS A 290 -34.17 -8.82 14.68
N MET A 291 -34.68 -7.59 14.80
CA MET A 291 -34.89 -6.99 16.12
C MET A 291 -36.20 -7.51 16.69
N GLY A 292 -36.15 -8.08 17.90
CA GLY A 292 -37.35 -8.54 18.62
C GLY A 292 -38.27 -7.34 18.96
N PRO A 293 -39.57 -7.57 19.19
CA PRO A 293 -40.50 -6.55 19.61
C PRO A 293 -40.06 -5.97 20.97
N GLY A 294 -39.54 -4.74 21.00
CA GLY A 294 -39.18 -4.04 22.24
C GLY A 294 -37.89 -3.23 22.23
N THR A 295 -37.17 -3.15 21.13
CA THR A 295 -35.96 -2.30 21.01
C THR A 295 -36.20 -1.27 19.91
N ALA A 296 -37.02 -0.26 20.19
CA ALA A 296 -37.10 0.98 19.43
C ALA A 296 -36.54 2.11 20.29
#